data_49126ef0a0199f719d37a27bf55381c3
#
_entry.id   49126ef0a0199f719d37a27bf55381c3
#
_cell.length_a   1.000
_cell.length_b   1.000
_cell.length_c   1.000
_cell.angle_alpha   90.00
_cell.angle_beta   90.00
_cell.angle_gamma   90.00
#
_symmetry.space_group_name_H-M   'P 1'
#
loop_
_entity.id
_entity.type
_entity.pdbx_description
1 polymer ?
#
loop_
_entity_poly.entity_id
_entity_poly.type
_entity_poly.pdbx_seq_one_letter_code
_entity_poly.pdbx_strand_id
1 'polypeptide(L)'
;FKVGIDYVDGAIGGEGFTPSCVTLFTGEPGSGKTTLLLGLADAVTKKGGVALFNTAEESLYQTAMTYERLRLKNGFATGNTPDVGLILEKSREMMAANPGKQFFLIVDSLQCLFDPKYGANYQGGSASAVRCLEAITDFCKETNAIAIVINQVNKSGTMAGSNKLKHMVDSMMHLSVEKKDPDLMGCRVLQTVKNRFGGCGHVFFMHLGKRGFRTVAKVSAN
;
A
#
# COMPACT_ATOMS: atom_id res chain seq x y z
N PHE A 1 11.30 3.76 8.93
CA PHE A 1 10.78 5.07 8.51
C PHE A 1 9.36 5.27 9.04
N LYS A 2 9.17 6.21 9.97
CA LYS A 2 7.85 6.60 10.46
C LYS A 2 7.22 7.61 9.50
N VAL A 3 6.00 7.32 9.04
CA VAL A 3 5.28 8.20 8.12
C VAL A 3 4.60 9.36 8.84
N GLY A 4 4.42 9.25 10.17
CA GLY A 4 3.79 10.27 11.01
C GLY A 4 2.26 10.28 10.92
N ILE A 5 1.66 9.15 10.52
CA ILE A 5 0.23 8.91 10.58
C ILE A 5 -0.01 7.90 11.70
N ASP A 6 -0.60 8.34 12.80
CA ASP A 6 -0.77 7.56 14.03
C ASP A 6 -1.32 6.15 13.82
N TYR A 7 -2.39 6.02 13.01
CA TYR A 7 -3.02 4.74 12.77
C TYR A 7 -2.21 3.84 11.83
N VAL A 8 -1.33 4.40 10.99
CA VAL A 8 -0.42 3.60 10.15
C VAL A 8 0.76 3.15 10.99
N ASP A 9 1.50 4.09 11.58
CA ASP A 9 2.68 3.78 12.39
C ASP A 9 2.32 2.89 13.58
N GLY A 10 1.17 3.15 14.23
CA GLY A 10 0.68 2.36 15.35
C GLY A 10 0.25 0.95 14.95
N ALA A 11 -0.36 0.77 13.77
CA ALA A 11 -0.76 -0.56 13.30
C ALA A 11 0.44 -1.47 13.00
N ILE A 12 1.55 -0.91 12.51
CA ILE A 12 2.79 -1.67 12.21
C ILE A 12 3.76 -1.76 13.40
N GLY A 13 3.29 -1.53 14.61
CA GLY A 13 4.07 -1.72 15.84
C GLY A 13 4.78 -0.47 16.37
N GLY A 14 4.54 0.70 15.78
CA GLY A 14 5.03 2.00 16.27
C GLY A 14 6.42 2.42 15.79
N GLU A 15 7.23 1.51 15.25
CA GLU A 15 8.60 1.82 14.79
C GLU A 15 8.66 2.27 13.32
N GLY A 16 7.53 2.20 12.60
CA GLY A 16 7.44 2.55 11.17
C GLY A 16 7.88 1.42 10.24
N PHE A 17 7.99 1.74 8.96
CA PHE A 17 8.39 0.77 7.92
C PHE A 17 9.90 0.53 7.93
N THR A 18 10.29 -0.74 7.85
CA THR A 18 11.69 -1.15 7.74
C THR A 18 12.17 -1.02 6.28
N PRO A 19 13.38 -0.49 6.01
CA PRO A 19 13.96 -0.53 4.67
C PRO A 19 13.97 -1.93 4.08
N SER A 20 13.85 -2.05 2.77
CA SER A 20 13.71 -3.30 2.02
C SER A 20 12.40 -4.07 2.26
N CYS A 21 11.48 -3.55 3.08
CA CYS A 21 10.23 -4.22 3.41
C CYS A 21 9.22 -4.13 2.25
N VAL A 22 8.56 -5.26 1.98
CA VAL A 22 7.38 -5.30 1.11
C VAL A 22 6.15 -5.61 1.94
N THR A 23 5.19 -4.67 1.91
CA THR A 23 3.91 -4.78 2.60
C THR A 23 2.79 -5.08 1.62
N LEU A 24 2.06 -6.15 1.85
CA LEU A 24 0.82 -6.44 1.13
C LEU A 24 -0.34 -5.75 1.84
N PHE A 25 -1.02 -4.85 1.14
CA PHE A 25 -2.16 -4.11 1.67
C PHE A 25 -3.45 -4.68 1.10
N THR A 26 -4.26 -5.29 1.95
CA THR A 26 -5.49 -5.99 1.55
C THR A 26 -6.72 -5.29 2.09
N GLY A 27 -7.87 -5.57 1.52
CA GLY A 27 -9.14 -5.07 2.03
C GLY A 27 -10.28 -5.16 1.02
N GLU A 28 -11.50 -5.09 1.53
CA GLU A 28 -12.72 -5.14 0.73
C GLU A 28 -12.77 -3.99 -0.31
N PRO A 29 -13.44 -4.18 -1.46
CA PRO A 29 -13.77 -3.08 -2.36
C PRO A 29 -14.50 -1.95 -1.61
N GLY A 30 -14.13 -0.71 -1.88
CA GLY A 30 -14.75 0.46 -1.22
C GLY A 30 -14.35 0.68 0.24
N SER A 31 -13.43 -0.10 0.82
CA SER A 31 -12.95 0.13 2.19
C SER A 31 -12.11 1.41 2.35
N GLY A 32 -11.60 1.98 1.25
CA GLY A 32 -10.82 3.21 1.26
C GLY A 32 -9.31 3.00 1.10
N LYS A 33 -8.86 1.87 0.56
CA LYS A 33 -7.43 1.55 0.37
C LYS A 33 -6.67 2.64 -0.38
N THR A 34 -7.14 3.01 -1.57
CA THR A 34 -6.55 4.08 -2.39
C THR A 34 -6.47 5.40 -1.63
N THR A 35 -7.55 5.78 -0.92
CA THR A 35 -7.59 6.99 -0.09
C THR A 35 -6.51 6.97 1.00
N LEU A 36 -6.35 5.84 1.70
CA LEU A 36 -5.34 5.68 2.74
C LEU A 36 -3.93 5.79 2.16
N LEU A 37 -3.66 5.11 1.05
CA LEU A 37 -2.33 5.07 0.48
C LEU A 37 -1.91 6.37 -0.23
N LEU A 38 -2.85 7.15 -0.79
CA LEU A 38 -2.56 8.51 -1.26
C LEU A 38 -2.17 9.42 -0.10
N GLY A 39 -2.88 9.34 1.03
CA GLY A 39 -2.50 10.06 2.25
C GLY A 39 -1.14 9.63 2.80
N LEU A 40 -0.82 8.34 2.69
CA LEU A 40 0.50 7.80 3.09
C LEU A 40 1.62 8.32 2.18
N ALA A 41 1.41 8.35 0.85
CA ALA A 41 2.39 8.90 -0.10
C ALA A 41 2.71 10.37 0.21
N ASP A 42 1.70 11.18 0.47
CA ASP A 42 1.86 12.59 0.87
C ASP A 42 2.63 12.71 2.21
N ALA A 43 2.32 11.86 3.18
CA ALA A 43 2.98 11.84 4.47
C ALA A 43 4.46 11.42 4.39
N VAL A 44 4.80 10.47 3.51
CA VAL A 44 6.18 10.08 3.22
C VAL A 44 6.98 11.28 2.74
N THR A 45 6.45 12.03 1.76
CA THR A 45 7.10 13.24 1.25
C THR A 45 7.24 14.31 2.31
N LYS A 46 6.20 14.53 3.13
CA LYS A 46 6.24 15.44 4.28
C LYS A 46 7.37 15.10 5.27
N LYS A 47 7.71 13.82 5.41
CA LYS A 47 8.78 13.33 6.30
C LYS A 47 10.16 13.29 5.62
N GLY A 48 10.29 13.86 4.42
CA GLY A 48 11.54 13.92 3.68
C GLY A 48 11.87 12.69 2.84
N GLY A 49 10.96 11.72 2.76
CA GLY A 49 11.07 10.59 1.83
C GLY A 49 10.66 10.96 0.41
N VAL A 50 10.73 10.00 -0.47
CA VAL A 50 10.30 10.11 -1.88
C VAL A 50 9.28 9.00 -2.14
N ALA A 51 8.13 9.32 -2.74
CA ALA A 51 7.09 8.36 -3.04
C ALA A 51 6.71 8.37 -4.52
N LEU A 52 6.57 7.17 -5.08
CA LEU A 52 5.91 6.92 -6.36
C LEU A 52 4.61 6.15 -6.09
N PHE A 53 3.48 6.74 -6.41
CA PHE A 53 2.18 6.08 -6.40
C PHE A 53 1.81 5.69 -7.82
N ASN A 54 1.86 4.39 -8.14
CA ASN A 54 1.46 3.88 -9.45
C ASN A 54 0.09 3.26 -9.34
N THR A 55 -0.88 3.87 -10.05
CA THR A 55 -2.21 3.29 -10.24
C THR A 55 -2.28 2.56 -11.58
N ALA A 56 -2.83 1.35 -11.58
CA ALA A 56 -3.14 0.61 -12.81
C ALA A 56 -4.65 0.35 -12.95
N GLU A 57 -5.45 0.81 -11.97
CA GLU A 57 -6.91 0.67 -11.96
C GLU A 57 -7.60 1.99 -12.32
N GLU A 58 -7.14 3.10 -11.74
CA GLU A 58 -7.73 4.42 -11.91
C GLU A 58 -6.93 5.27 -12.91
N SER A 59 -7.60 6.19 -13.58
CA SER A 59 -6.91 7.20 -14.38
C SER A 59 -6.17 8.21 -13.48
N LEU A 60 -5.14 8.86 -14.02
CA LEU A 60 -4.45 9.95 -13.29
C LEU A 60 -5.41 11.09 -12.91
N TYR A 61 -6.46 11.31 -13.72
CA TYR A 61 -7.49 12.31 -13.42
C TYR A 61 -8.27 11.95 -12.15
N GLN A 62 -8.69 10.67 -12.00
CA GLN A 62 -9.41 10.20 -10.81
C GLN A 62 -8.51 10.27 -9.56
N THR A 63 -7.24 9.91 -9.72
CA THR A 63 -6.24 10.04 -8.65
C THR A 63 -6.07 11.51 -8.23
N ALA A 64 -5.97 12.44 -9.20
CA ALA A 64 -5.88 13.88 -8.94
C ALA A 64 -7.12 14.42 -8.21
N MET A 65 -8.33 14.02 -8.61
CA MET A 65 -9.56 14.38 -7.90
C MET A 65 -9.55 13.93 -6.44
N THR A 66 -9.04 12.73 -6.17
CA THR A 66 -8.93 12.22 -4.81
C THR A 66 -7.86 12.99 -4.01
N TYR A 67 -6.72 13.30 -4.63
CA TYR A 67 -5.66 14.14 -4.06
C TYR A 67 -6.20 15.51 -3.62
N GLU A 68 -6.94 16.19 -4.49
CA GLU A 68 -7.57 17.49 -4.19
C GLU A 68 -8.63 17.37 -3.10
N ARG A 69 -9.49 16.35 -3.15
CA ARG A 69 -10.53 16.09 -2.14
C ARG A 69 -9.93 15.89 -0.74
N LEU A 70 -8.81 15.19 -0.65
CA LEU A 70 -8.07 14.96 0.58
C LEU A 70 -7.25 16.17 1.02
N ARG A 71 -7.09 17.19 0.17
CA ARG A 71 -6.27 18.40 0.40
C ARG A 71 -4.81 18.06 0.73
N LEU A 72 -4.25 17.10 0.02
CA LEU A 72 -2.84 16.75 0.14
C LEU A 72 -1.97 17.90 -0.38
N LYS A 73 -0.79 18.12 0.16
CA LYS A 73 0.00 19.35 -0.09
C LYS A 73 1.47 19.12 -0.34
N ASN A 74 2.00 17.94 0.04
CA ASN A 74 3.45 17.74 0.04
C ASN A 74 3.95 17.23 -1.32
N GLY A 75 3.04 16.74 -2.17
CA GLY A 75 3.35 16.23 -3.50
C GLY A 75 4.09 14.90 -3.48
N PHE A 76 3.82 14.09 -4.47
CA PHE A 76 4.54 12.85 -4.76
C PHE A 76 4.38 12.52 -6.24
N ALA A 77 5.24 11.66 -6.78
CA ALA A 77 5.11 11.24 -8.17
C ALA A 77 3.95 10.26 -8.33
N THR A 78 3.23 10.41 -9.45
CA THR A 78 2.17 9.47 -9.84
C THR A 78 2.50 8.82 -11.18
N GLY A 79 2.27 7.52 -11.29
CA GLY A 79 2.36 6.73 -12.51
C GLY A 79 1.03 6.06 -12.83
N ASN A 80 0.85 5.71 -14.10
CA ASN A 80 -0.31 4.96 -14.58
C ASN A 80 0.14 3.95 -15.64
N THR A 81 0.90 2.95 -15.22
CA THR A 81 1.33 1.88 -16.11
C THR A 81 1.11 0.52 -15.45
N PRO A 82 0.63 -0.49 -16.19
CA PRO A 82 0.54 -1.87 -15.71
C PRO A 82 1.86 -2.65 -15.88
N ASP A 83 2.87 -2.09 -16.54
CA ASP A 83 4.17 -2.71 -16.78
C ASP A 83 5.09 -2.56 -15.57
N VAL A 84 5.35 -3.68 -14.85
CA VAL A 84 6.20 -3.66 -13.65
C VAL A 84 7.64 -3.25 -13.97
N GLY A 85 8.15 -3.58 -15.15
CA GLY A 85 9.50 -3.18 -15.59
C GLY A 85 9.65 -1.66 -15.66
N LEU A 86 8.69 -0.96 -16.30
CA LEU A 86 8.67 0.49 -16.39
C LEU A 86 8.50 1.16 -15.01
N ILE A 87 7.68 0.57 -14.12
CA ILE A 87 7.54 1.06 -12.74
C ILE A 87 8.87 1.03 -12.01
N LEU A 88 9.59 -0.10 -12.10
CA LEU A 88 10.87 -0.27 -11.40
C LEU A 88 11.99 0.57 -12.02
N GLU A 89 12.01 0.74 -13.34
CA GLU A 89 12.92 1.65 -14.03
C GLU A 89 12.74 3.09 -13.53
N LYS A 90 11.48 3.57 -13.52
CA LYS A 90 11.15 4.91 -13.01
C LYS A 90 11.51 5.09 -11.54
N SER A 91 11.31 4.05 -10.74
CA SER A 91 11.70 4.04 -9.33
C SER A 91 13.21 4.23 -9.17
N ARG A 92 14.03 3.54 -9.96
CA ARG A 92 15.50 3.69 -9.94
C ARG A 92 15.94 5.10 -10.35
N GLU A 93 15.34 5.69 -11.38
CA GLU A 93 15.60 7.07 -11.80
C GLU A 93 15.29 8.06 -10.66
N MET A 94 14.14 7.91 -10.00
CA MET A 94 13.75 8.79 -8.89
C MET A 94 14.67 8.64 -7.69
N MET A 95 15.13 7.43 -7.38
CA MET A 95 16.11 7.19 -6.32
C MET A 95 17.45 7.84 -6.64
N ALA A 96 17.94 7.71 -7.88
CA ALA A 96 19.18 8.33 -8.34
C ALA A 96 19.13 9.88 -8.26
N ALA A 97 17.95 10.46 -8.55
CA ALA A 97 17.70 11.90 -8.43
C ALA A 97 17.54 12.39 -6.97
N ASN A 98 17.38 11.48 -6.01
CA ASN A 98 17.14 11.80 -4.59
C ASN A 98 18.04 10.95 -3.66
N PRO A 99 19.38 11.08 -3.78
CA PRO A 99 20.29 10.26 -3.01
C PRO A 99 20.11 10.45 -1.50
N GLY A 100 20.18 9.35 -0.75
CA GLY A 100 20.08 9.35 0.71
C GLY A 100 18.64 9.48 1.27
N LYS A 101 17.63 9.66 0.42
CA LYS A 101 16.24 9.68 0.88
C LYS A 101 15.63 8.29 0.80
N GLN A 102 14.78 7.95 1.79
CA GLN A 102 14.01 6.71 1.75
C GLN A 102 12.98 6.77 0.63
N PHE A 103 12.98 5.76 -0.23
CA PHE A 103 12.05 5.64 -1.34
C PHE A 103 10.90 4.70 -1.01
N PHE A 104 9.69 5.10 -1.36
CA PHE A 104 8.46 4.31 -1.25
C PHE A 104 7.84 4.08 -2.63
N LEU A 105 7.65 2.82 -2.98
CA LEU A 105 6.84 2.40 -4.12
C LEU A 105 5.46 1.96 -3.64
N ILE A 106 4.42 2.62 -4.11
CA ILE A 106 3.03 2.26 -3.79
C ILE A 106 2.33 1.85 -5.07
N VAL A 107 1.75 0.65 -5.10
CA VAL A 107 1.10 0.06 -6.28
C VAL A 107 -0.36 -0.25 -6.00
N ASP A 108 -1.25 0.30 -6.82
CA ASP A 108 -2.70 0.08 -6.79
C ASP A 108 -3.21 -0.34 -8.18
N SER A 109 -3.38 -1.63 -8.47
CA SER A 109 -3.17 -2.81 -7.64
C SER A 109 -2.32 -3.88 -8.35
N LEU A 110 -1.86 -4.87 -7.59
CA LEU A 110 -1.02 -5.96 -8.09
C LEU A 110 -1.68 -6.78 -9.21
N GLN A 111 -3.00 -6.96 -9.15
CA GLN A 111 -3.75 -7.75 -10.14
C GLN A 111 -3.75 -7.12 -11.53
N CYS A 112 -3.51 -5.82 -11.63
CA CYS A 112 -3.49 -5.09 -12.90
C CYS A 112 -2.10 -5.09 -13.54
N LEU A 113 -1.08 -5.57 -12.83
CA LEU A 113 0.29 -5.58 -13.34
C LEU A 113 0.60 -6.79 -14.21
N PHE A 114 1.54 -6.61 -15.11
CA PHE A 114 2.20 -7.67 -15.85
C PHE A 114 3.73 -7.44 -15.91
N ASP A 115 4.46 -8.54 -16.11
CA ASP A 115 5.91 -8.49 -16.36
C ASP A 115 6.14 -8.74 -17.87
N PRO A 116 6.66 -7.75 -18.62
CA PRO A 116 6.88 -7.87 -20.06
C PRO A 116 7.85 -8.98 -20.45
N LYS A 117 8.72 -9.43 -19.53
CA LYS A 117 9.62 -10.56 -19.76
C LYS A 117 8.88 -11.88 -20.09
N TYR A 118 7.61 -11.97 -19.72
CA TYR A 118 6.78 -13.16 -19.94
C TYR A 118 5.74 -12.99 -21.05
N GLY A 119 5.77 -11.84 -21.76
CA GLY A 119 4.88 -11.50 -22.88
C GLY A 119 3.55 -10.88 -22.46
N ALA A 120 2.97 -10.08 -23.37
CA ALA A 120 1.73 -9.33 -23.14
C ALA A 120 0.47 -10.20 -22.91
N ASN A 121 0.50 -11.46 -23.31
CA ASN A 121 -0.63 -12.40 -23.17
C ASN A 121 -0.85 -12.91 -21.75
N TYR A 122 0.00 -12.53 -20.80
CA TYR A 122 -0.08 -12.93 -19.39
C TYR A 122 -0.54 -11.79 -18.48
N GLN A 123 -1.32 -10.85 -19.03
CA GLN A 123 -1.94 -9.79 -18.22
C GLN A 123 -3.02 -10.37 -17.30
N GLY A 124 -2.90 -10.07 -16.01
CA GLY A 124 -3.85 -10.51 -15.00
C GLY A 124 -3.67 -11.97 -14.54
N GLY A 125 -4.38 -12.30 -13.49
CA GLY A 125 -4.34 -13.63 -12.87
C GLY A 125 -3.24 -13.81 -11.82
N SER A 126 -3.33 -14.94 -11.09
CA SER A 126 -2.50 -15.20 -9.93
C SER A 126 -1.01 -15.39 -10.26
N ALA A 127 -0.70 -15.94 -11.43
CA ALA A 127 0.68 -16.16 -11.87
C ALA A 127 1.38 -14.83 -12.21
N SER A 128 0.69 -13.90 -12.88
CA SER A 128 1.21 -12.57 -13.17
C SER A 128 1.46 -11.79 -11.87
N ALA A 129 0.51 -11.81 -10.94
CA ALA A 129 0.64 -11.16 -9.65
C ALA A 129 1.88 -11.66 -8.86
N VAL A 130 2.13 -12.96 -8.86
CA VAL A 130 3.31 -13.55 -8.20
C VAL A 130 4.60 -13.02 -8.83
N ARG A 131 4.71 -13.05 -10.16
CA ARG A 131 5.92 -12.58 -10.89
C ARG A 131 6.18 -11.10 -10.65
N CYS A 132 5.15 -10.26 -10.71
CA CYS A 132 5.28 -8.84 -10.44
C CYS A 132 5.70 -8.58 -8.99
N LEU A 133 5.15 -9.32 -8.04
CA LEU A 133 5.55 -9.21 -6.63
C LEU A 133 6.99 -9.69 -6.41
N GLU A 134 7.45 -10.75 -7.09
CA GLU A 134 8.85 -11.19 -7.07
C GLU A 134 9.77 -10.05 -7.55
N ALA A 135 9.49 -9.44 -8.69
CA ALA A 135 10.28 -8.34 -9.24
C ALA A 135 10.33 -7.12 -8.29
N ILE A 136 9.21 -6.76 -7.68
CA ILE A 136 9.14 -5.68 -6.67
C ILE A 136 9.95 -6.04 -5.42
N THR A 137 9.87 -7.29 -4.96
CA THR A 137 10.60 -7.76 -3.77
C THR A 137 12.10 -7.73 -4.00
N ASP A 138 12.56 -8.18 -5.16
CA ASP A 138 13.99 -8.15 -5.52
C ASP A 138 14.48 -6.71 -5.62
N PHE A 139 13.72 -5.83 -6.27
CA PHE A 139 14.03 -4.40 -6.31
C PHE A 139 14.17 -3.79 -4.91
N CYS A 140 13.25 -4.09 -3.99
CA CYS A 140 13.32 -3.56 -2.62
C CYS A 140 14.57 -4.05 -1.87
N LYS A 141 14.93 -5.32 -2.03
CA LYS A 141 16.13 -5.91 -1.42
C LYS A 141 17.43 -5.30 -1.97
N GLU A 142 17.49 -5.07 -3.28
CA GLU A 142 18.65 -4.49 -3.94
C GLU A 142 18.88 -3.01 -3.58
N THR A 143 17.79 -2.26 -3.37
CA THR A 143 17.84 -0.79 -3.28
C THR A 143 17.52 -0.23 -1.91
N ASN A 144 17.11 -1.05 -0.95
CA ASN A 144 16.53 -0.64 0.34
C ASN A 144 15.24 0.20 0.21
N ALA A 145 14.56 0.15 -0.94
CA ALA A 145 13.24 0.74 -1.10
C ALA A 145 12.20 0.03 -0.23
N ILE A 146 11.13 0.72 0.10
CA ILE A 146 9.96 0.17 0.77
C ILE A 146 8.84 0.08 -0.26
N ALA A 147 8.16 -1.07 -0.36
CA ALA A 147 7.01 -1.20 -1.23
C ALA A 147 5.73 -1.50 -0.44
N ILE A 148 4.63 -0.87 -0.86
CA ILE A 148 3.29 -1.16 -0.38
C ILE A 148 2.45 -1.49 -1.61
N VAL A 149 1.95 -2.72 -1.66
CA VAL A 149 1.26 -3.25 -2.84
C VAL A 149 -0.16 -3.65 -2.46
N ILE A 150 -1.15 -3.00 -3.09
CA ILE A 150 -2.55 -3.40 -2.90
C ILE A 150 -2.80 -4.73 -3.58
N ASN A 151 -3.41 -5.66 -2.83
CA ASN A 151 -4.02 -6.87 -3.36
C ASN A 151 -5.49 -6.92 -2.96
N GLN A 152 -6.38 -6.96 -3.95
CA GLN A 152 -7.80 -7.02 -3.69
C GLN A 152 -8.22 -8.39 -3.14
N VAL A 153 -9.13 -8.38 -2.20
CA VAL A 153 -9.84 -9.58 -1.76
C VAL A 153 -11.19 -9.65 -2.49
N ASN A 154 -11.63 -10.85 -2.85
CA ASN A 154 -12.96 -11.06 -3.40
C ASN A 154 -14.04 -10.84 -2.31
N LYS A 155 -15.32 -10.84 -2.72
CA LYS A 155 -16.46 -10.64 -1.79
C LYS A 155 -16.54 -11.68 -0.66
N SER A 156 -15.93 -12.84 -0.80
CA SER A 156 -15.83 -13.88 0.24
C SER A 156 -14.66 -13.65 1.21
N GLY A 157 -13.92 -12.54 1.10
CA GLY A 157 -12.74 -12.27 1.92
C GLY A 157 -11.51 -13.09 1.54
N THR A 158 -11.61 -13.90 0.49
CA THR A 158 -10.50 -14.72 0.00
C THR A 158 -9.60 -13.87 -0.89
N MET A 159 -8.31 -13.92 -0.67
CA MET A 159 -7.34 -13.22 -1.52
C MET A 159 -7.29 -13.87 -2.91
N ALA A 160 -7.52 -13.07 -3.95
CA ALA A 160 -7.23 -13.49 -5.30
C ALA A 160 -5.72 -13.74 -5.40
N GLY A 161 -5.31 -14.99 -5.66
CA GLY A 161 -3.92 -15.30 -5.95
C GLY A 161 -3.12 -15.96 -4.85
N SER A 162 -3.72 -16.83 -4.06
CA SER A 162 -3.04 -17.85 -3.26
C SER A 162 -2.28 -17.42 -1.99
N ASN A 163 -2.13 -18.37 -1.09
CA ASN A 163 -1.26 -18.30 0.08
C ASN A 163 0.21 -17.94 -0.28
N LYS A 164 0.63 -18.16 -1.55
CA LYS A 164 1.98 -17.85 -2.01
C LYS A 164 2.33 -16.38 -1.82
N LEU A 165 1.45 -15.43 -2.19
CA LEU A 165 1.68 -13.99 -2.00
C LEU A 165 1.92 -13.63 -0.53
N LYS A 166 1.19 -14.28 0.40
CA LYS A 166 1.36 -14.04 1.84
C LYS A 166 2.74 -14.46 2.35
N HIS A 167 3.32 -15.50 1.76
CA HIS A 167 4.65 -15.98 2.15
C HIS A 167 5.78 -15.11 1.60
N MET A 168 5.55 -14.44 0.47
CA MET A 168 6.55 -13.62 -0.21
C MET A 168 6.79 -12.26 0.45
N VAL A 169 5.82 -11.73 1.18
CA VAL A 169 5.89 -10.39 1.77
C VAL A 169 6.37 -10.41 3.22
N ASP A 170 6.93 -9.29 3.66
CA ASP A 170 7.44 -9.13 5.03
C ASP A 170 6.34 -8.71 6.00
N SER A 171 5.40 -7.91 5.55
CA SER A 171 4.25 -7.52 6.35
C SER A 171 2.95 -7.55 5.56
N MET A 172 1.83 -7.64 6.28
CA MET A 172 0.50 -7.58 5.71
C MET A 172 -0.39 -6.68 6.57
N MET A 173 -0.99 -5.70 5.93
CA MET A 173 -2.01 -4.85 6.53
C MET A 173 -3.37 -5.15 5.91
N HIS A 174 -4.41 -5.08 6.70
CA HIS A 174 -5.78 -5.33 6.25
C HIS A 174 -6.70 -4.18 6.65
N LEU A 175 -7.48 -3.70 5.68
CA LEU A 175 -8.50 -2.66 5.88
C LEU A 175 -9.89 -3.25 5.59
N SER A 176 -10.69 -3.40 6.64
CA SER A 176 -12.06 -3.91 6.57
C SER A 176 -13.08 -2.86 7.00
N VAL A 177 -14.35 -3.24 6.94
CA VAL A 177 -15.46 -2.43 7.46
C VAL A 177 -16.07 -3.20 8.63
N GLU A 178 -16.23 -2.52 9.78
CA GLU A 178 -16.90 -3.11 10.95
C GLU A 178 -18.40 -3.29 10.66
N LYS A 179 -18.91 -4.50 10.88
CA LYS A 179 -20.29 -4.89 10.56
C LYS A 179 -21.02 -5.55 11.73
N LYS A 180 -20.30 -5.81 12.83
CA LYS A 180 -20.84 -6.61 13.95
C LYS A 180 -21.09 -5.78 15.19
N ASP A 181 -20.17 -4.90 15.54
CA ASP A 181 -20.28 -4.03 16.72
C ASP A 181 -21.18 -2.84 16.40
N PRO A 182 -22.34 -2.69 17.08
CA PRO A 182 -23.28 -1.59 16.83
C PRO A 182 -22.67 -0.20 17.03
N ASP A 183 -21.75 -0.05 18.00
CA ASP A 183 -21.15 1.23 18.35
C ASP A 183 -20.08 1.66 17.34
N LEU A 184 -19.49 0.70 16.63
CA LEU A 184 -18.43 0.89 15.64
C LEU A 184 -18.88 0.60 14.20
N MET A 185 -20.18 0.35 14.01
CA MET A 185 -20.75 0.00 12.70
C MET A 185 -20.35 0.99 11.61
N GLY A 186 -19.81 0.47 10.50
CA GLY A 186 -19.35 1.28 9.37
C GLY A 186 -17.97 1.91 9.54
N CYS A 187 -17.35 1.83 10.71
CA CYS A 187 -15.94 2.19 10.88
C CYS A 187 -15.06 1.32 10.00
N ARG A 188 -13.96 1.91 9.53
CA ARG A 188 -12.87 1.17 8.87
C ARG A 188 -11.94 0.64 9.93
N VAL A 189 -11.60 -0.63 9.81
CA VAL A 189 -10.72 -1.33 10.75
C VAL A 189 -9.39 -1.58 10.06
N LEU A 190 -8.34 -0.94 10.55
CA LEU A 190 -6.96 -1.15 10.07
C LEU A 190 -6.22 -2.01 11.09
N GLN A 191 -5.67 -3.11 10.62
CA GLN A 191 -4.84 -4.00 11.42
C GLN A 191 -3.67 -4.55 10.61
N THR A 192 -2.59 -4.86 11.28
CA THR A 192 -1.48 -5.64 10.73
C THR A 192 -1.66 -7.10 11.11
N VAL A 193 -1.72 -7.97 10.11
CA VAL A 193 -1.93 -9.43 10.31
C VAL A 193 -0.65 -10.24 10.19
N LYS A 194 0.41 -9.60 9.71
CA LYS A 194 1.78 -10.16 9.63
C LYS A 194 2.78 -9.02 9.68
N ASN A 195 3.82 -9.16 10.50
CA ASN A 195 4.97 -8.26 10.49
C ASN A 195 6.23 -9.05 10.87
N ARG A 196 7.15 -9.20 9.91
CA ARG A 196 8.42 -9.94 10.12
C ARG A 196 9.40 -9.15 10.98
N PHE A 197 9.33 -7.81 10.93
CA PHE A 197 10.31 -6.92 11.54
C PHE A 197 9.81 -6.20 12.80
N GLY A 198 8.68 -6.62 13.34
CA GLY A 198 8.11 -6.03 14.54
C GLY A 198 6.81 -6.67 14.98
N GLY A 199 6.17 -6.05 15.95
CA GLY A 199 4.85 -6.47 16.42
C GLY A 199 3.73 -6.10 15.42
N CYS A 200 2.56 -6.70 15.59
CA CYS A 200 1.39 -6.33 14.79
C CYS A 200 0.71 -5.04 15.28
N GLY A 201 1.18 -4.44 16.38
CA GLY A 201 0.72 -3.15 16.86
C GLY A 201 -0.73 -3.10 17.30
N HIS A 202 -1.33 -1.93 17.17
CA HIS A 202 -2.72 -1.70 17.54
C HIS A 202 -3.67 -1.96 16.37
N VAL A 203 -4.92 -2.31 16.69
CA VAL A 203 -6.05 -2.29 15.75
C VAL A 203 -6.72 -0.93 15.85
N PHE A 204 -6.89 -0.24 14.72
CA PHE A 204 -7.51 1.08 14.66
C PHE A 204 -8.90 1.01 14.03
N PHE A 205 -9.87 1.57 14.73
CA PHE A 205 -11.21 1.84 14.21
C PHE A 205 -11.26 3.30 13.77
N MET A 206 -11.63 3.53 12.52
CA MET A 206 -11.52 4.85 11.89
C MET A 206 -12.80 5.21 11.15
N HIS A 207 -13.17 6.48 11.23
CA HIS A 207 -14.19 7.06 10.36
C HIS A 207 -13.55 7.51 9.04
N LEU A 208 -14.12 7.10 7.91
CA LEU A 208 -13.74 7.59 6.59
C LEU A 208 -14.68 8.74 6.18
N GLY A 209 -14.19 9.94 6.26
CA GLY A 209 -14.90 11.14 5.85
C GLY A 209 -14.40 11.71 4.52
N LYS A 210 -14.95 12.86 4.13
CA LYS A 210 -14.58 13.56 2.89
C LYS A 210 -13.08 13.87 2.80
N ARG A 211 -12.42 14.12 3.93
CA ARG A 211 -11.00 14.49 4.03
C ARG A 211 -10.08 13.33 4.44
N GLY A 212 -10.52 12.10 4.30
CA GLY A 212 -9.75 10.91 4.66
C GLY A 212 -10.16 10.31 6.01
N PHE A 213 -9.22 9.62 6.64
CA PHE A 213 -9.46 8.84 7.85
C PHE A 213 -9.24 9.65 9.14
N ARG A 214 -10.04 9.36 10.14
CA ARG A 214 -9.91 9.85 11.51
C ARG A 214 -10.10 8.69 12.47
N THR A 215 -9.17 8.51 13.39
CA THR A 215 -9.27 7.50 14.44
C THR A 215 -10.46 7.78 15.35
N VAL A 216 -11.26 6.75 15.61
CA VAL A 216 -12.39 6.73 16.55
C VAL A 216 -11.98 5.99 17.81
N ALA A 217 -11.37 4.81 17.65
CA ALA A 217 -10.88 3.99 18.74
C ALA A 217 -9.63 3.22 18.32
N LYS A 218 -8.85 2.80 19.31
CA LYS A 218 -7.73 1.86 19.11
C LYS A 218 -7.73 0.81 20.20
N VAL A 219 -7.39 -0.41 19.82
CA VAL A 219 -7.28 -1.54 20.72
C VAL A 219 -5.88 -2.12 20.60
N SER A 220 -5.25 -2.43 21.74
CA SER A 220 -3.97 -3.13 21.72
C SER A 220 -4.15 -4.53 21.15
N ALA A 221 -3.32 -4.90 20.19
CA ALA A 221 -3.16 -6.29 19.80
C ALA A 221 -2.31 -6.95 20.91
N ASN A 222 -2.93 -7.80 21.73
CA ASN A 222 -2.23 -8.63 22.69
C ASN A 222 -1.62 -9.84 21.99
#